data_25cf112e1cbb2aa57ba4a9c13d02a776
#
_entry.id   25cf112e1cbb2aa57ba4a9c13d02a776
#
_cell.length_a   1.000
_cell.length_b   1.000
_cell.length_c   1.000
_cell.angle_alpha   90.00
_cell.angle_beta   90.00
_cell.angle_gamma   90.00
#
_symmetry.space_group_name_H-M   'P 1'
#
loop_
_entity.id
_entity.type
_entity.pdbx_description
1 polymer ?
#
loop_
_entity_poly.entity_id
_entity_poly.type
_entity_poly.pdbx_seq_one_letter_code
_entity_poly.pdbx_strand_id
1 'polypeptide(L)'
;MNDDFTARQAAISLRLAGRSVKHICSALGRCQAWFHKWWRRYLEDGPEGLYDLTRANHHVTQRIPPELERAILSIRRRLQAHASPATRYSLVGTRAILAELKARNIRPLPSARTVERVLERNGLTLPKVRLVPLLPRQEYPGPQVRASNQLHEVDRVGPVHLKGSGHRSSIWVGKDAFDGALGLRLADSRHRDEVLGFLGECWKDLGRPTQVQFDNARELCGWGASARYLSRVIRLCLRFGVEPVFIPKGEPQFNGSVENFHGWFQPRWFQRRFRRPGDLPRELARLQEAVNTQHVHPRLGGLTPAQHRRKLRLRKLPASFQVPTDRQPIAAGRVIFIRRVSTAGTVSILSQSFRVGKRHRGLYLRLVVDTGRGRLTAYRNGRVLKRWPYKLLNKEPPSEHPAADGSRRHSAR
;
A
#
# COMPACT_ATOMS: atom_id res chain seq x y z
N MET A 1 7.53 1.78 40.63
CA MET A 1 7.18 0.79 41.68
C MET A 1 5.73 1.02 42.04
N ASN A 2 4.95 -0.07 42.21
CA ASN A 2 3.51 0.03 42.37
C ASN A 2 3.21 0.59 43.79
N ASP A 3 2.66 1.78 43.90
CA ASP A 3 2.40 2.52 45.12
C ASP A 3 1.58 1.69 46.15
N ASP A 4 0.69 0.83 45.66
CA ASP A 4 -0.11 -0.08 46.48
C ASP A 4 0.69 -1.23 47.13
N PHE A 5 1.73 -1.77 46.45
CA PHE A 5 2.56 -2.83 47.05
C PHE A 5 3.43 -2.30 48.21
N THR A 6 3.99 -1.12 48.04
CA THR A 6 4.76 -0.44 49.08
C THR A 6 3.90 -0.15 50.32
N ALA A 7 2.66 0.29 50.12
CA ALA A 7 1.71 0.49 51.23
C ALA A 7 1.38 -0.80 52.00
N ARG A 8 1.25 -1.94 51.28
CA ARG A 8 1.02 -3.27 51.90
C ARG A 8 2.22 -3.68 52.76
N GLN A 9 3.45 -3.56 52.23
CA GLN A 9 4.66 -3.87 52.99
C GLN A 9 4.78 -3.01 54.23
N ALA A 10 4.52 -1.68 54.12
CA ALA A 10 4.55 -0.77 55.25
C ALA A 10 3.52 -1.14 56.32
N ALA A 11 2.32 -1.54 55.94
CA ALA A 11 1.27 -1.97 56.87
C ALA A 11 1.68 -3.21 57.66
N ILE A 12 2.29 -4.21 57.01
CA ILE A 12 2.77 -5.41 57.68
C ILE A 12 3.93 -5.08 58.61
N SER A 13 4.89 -4.30 58.17
CA SER A 13 6.03 -3.90 59.01
C SER A 13 5.60 -3.17 60.28
N LEU A 14 4.63 -2.22 60.17
CA LEU A 14 4.07 -1.51 61.32
C LEU A 14 3.32 -2.46 62.26
N ARG A 15 2.62 -3.48 61.75
CA ARG A 15 1.94 -4.46 62.55
C ARG A 15 2.86 -5.36 63.32
N LEU A 16 3.95 -5.82 62.65
CA LEU A 16 5.00 -6.60 63.34
C LEU A 16 5.75 -5.81 64.38
N ALA A 17 5.83 -4.48 64.24
CA ALA A 17 6.34 -3.52 65.23
C ALA A 17 5.36 -3.20 66.35
N GLY A 18 4.23 -3.92 66.46
CA GLY A 18 3.24 -3.80 67.57
C GLY A 18 2.23 -2.67 67.42
N ARG A 19 2.19 -1.98 66.33
CA ARG A 19 1.25 -0.86 66.12
C ARG A 19 -0.19 -1.33 66.01
N SER A 20 -1.14 -0.54 66.54
CA SER A 20 -2.58 -0.88 66.45
C SER A 20 -3.09 -0.70 65.03
N VAL A 21 -4.07 -1.55 64.63
CA VAL A 21 -4.72 -1.50 63.30
C VAL A 21 -5.25 -0.10 63.00
N LYS A 22 -5.86 0.56 63.99
CA LYS A 22 -6.41 1.91 63.85
C LYS A 22 -5.31 2.92 63.48
N HIS A 23 -4.15 2.83 64.12
CA HIS A 23 -2.99 3.68 63.86
C HIS A 23 -2.45 3.43 62.43
N ILE A 24 -2.28 2.14 62.01
CA ILE A 24 -1.78 1.76 60.70
C ILE A 24 -2.70 2.28 59.59
N CYS A 25 -3.99 2.09 59.75
CA CYS A 25 -4.99 2.55 58.75
C CYS A 25 -5.01 4.08 58.67
N SER A 26 -4.91 4.78 59.77
CA SER A 26 -4.83 6.25 59.76
C SER A 26 -3.53 6.74 59.07
N ALA A 27 -2.36 6.17 59.41
CA ALA A 27 -1.09 6.55 58.85
C ALA A 27 -0.99 6.30 57.33
N LEU A 28 -1.59 5.25 56.82
CA LEU A 28 -1.52 4.89 55.40
C LEU A 28 -2.74 5.32 54.57
N GLY A 29 -3.73 6.00 55.19
CA GLY A 29 -4.96 6.42 54.49
C GLY A 29 -5.79 5.25 53.98
N ARG A 30 -5.81 4.10 54.70
CA ARG A 30 -6.50 2.87 54.29
C ARG A 30 -7.55 2.44 55.32
N CYS A 31 -8.57 1.72 54.87
CA CYS A 31 -9.59 1.20 55.77
C CYS A 31 -9.14 -0.10 56.47
N GLN A 32 -9.79 -0.45 57.63
CA GLN A 32 -9.45 -1.66 58.37
C GLN A 32 -9.69 -2.95 57.57
N ALA A 33 -10.73 -3.00 56.73
CA ALA A 33 -11.00 -4.16 55.86
C ALA A 33 -9.83 -4.42 54.87
N TRP A 34 -9.25 -3.34 54.33
CA TRP A 34 -8.04 -3.43 53.48
C TRP A 34 -6.86 -4.01 54.27
N PHE A 35 -6.61 -3.53 55.49
CA PHE A 35 -5.54 -4.04 56.35
C PHE A 35 -5.75 -5.53 56.64
N HIS A 36 -6.93 -5.96 57.12
CA HIS A 36 -7.21 -7.35 57.48
C HIS A 36 -7.14 -8.29 56.29
N LYS A 37 -7.51 -7.84 55.10
CA LYS A 37 -7.29 -8.61 53.85
C LYS A 37 -5.83 -8.95 53.63
N TRP A 38 -4.96 -7.94 53.70
CA TRP A 38 -3.52 -8.13 53.40
C TRP A 38 -2.77 -8.77 54.57
N TRP A 39 -3.19 -8.54 55.80
CA TRP A 39 -2.66 -9.20 56.99
C TRP A 39 -2.92 -10.72 56.94
N ARG A 40 -4.12 -11.14 56.62
CA ARG A 40 -4.49 -12.54 56.44
C ARG A 40 -3.61 -13.20 55.39
N ARG A 41 -3.50 -12.60 54.18
CA ARG A 41 -2.68 -13.14 53.11
C ARG A 41 -1.19 -13.24 53.46
N TYR A 42 -0.70 -12.29 54.25
CA TYR A 42 0.66 -12.37 54.78
C TYR A 42 0.84 -13.52 55.77
N LEU A 43 -0.13 -13.81 56.60
CA LEU A 43 -0.10 -14.94 57.54
C LEU A 43 -0.18 -16.32 56.82
N GLU A 44 -0.92 -16.38 55.68
CA GLU A 44 -1.10 -17.60 54.90
C GLU A 44 0.11 -17.84 53.95
N ASP A 45 0.56 -16.87 53.21
CA ASP A 45 1.51 -17.01 52.10
C ASP A 45 2.83 -16.24 52.34
N GLY A 46 3.03 -15.64 53.50
CA GLY A 46 4.20 -14.81 53.80
C GLY A 46 4.28 -13.54 52.93
N PRO A 47 5.50 -13.02 52.64
CA PRO A 47 5.69 -11.85 51.79
C PRO A 47 5.11 -12.00 50.41
N GLU A 48 5.04 -13.20 49.86
CA GLU A 48 4.45 -13.49 48.53
C GLU A 48 2.94 -13.19 48.51
N GLY A 49 2.26 -13.35 49.63
CA GLY A 49 0.83 -12.99 49.77
C GLY A 49 0.50 -11.53 49.55
N LEU A 50 1.51 -10.63 49.53
CA LEU A 50 1.32 -9.20 49.29
C LEU A 50 1.25 -8.83 47.81
N TYR A 51 1.58 -9.74 46.89
CA TYR A 51 1.40 -9.53 45.47
C TYR A 51 -0.05 -9.64 45.05
N ASP A 52 -0.41 -8.92 44.01
CA ASP A 52 -1.74 -9.07 43.41
C ASP A 52 -1.87 -10.44 42.77
N LEU A 53 -2.94 -11.15 43.08
CA LEU A 53 -3.28 -12.38 42.36
C LEU A 53 -3.64 -12.03 40.92
N THR A 54 -3.29 -12.92 40.02
CA THR A 54 -3.70 -12.79 38.63
C THR A 54 -5.25 -12.71 38.53
N ARG A 55 -5.71 -11.75 37.78
CA ARG A 55 -7.14 -11.64 37.44
C ARG A 55 -7.50 -12.47 36.21
N ALA A 56 -6.54 -13.23 35.69
CA ALA A 56 -6.77 -14.11 34.56
C ALA A 56 -7.81 -15.18 34.92
N ASN A 57 -8.69 -15.46 33.98
CA ASN A 57 -9.72 -16.47 34.17
C ASN A 57 -9.08 -17.85 34.29
N HIS A 58 -9.25 -18.55 35.42
CA HIS A 58 -8.65 -19.88 35.67
C HIS A 58 -9.23 -20.96 34.75
N HIS A 59 -10.47 -20.79 34.28
CA HIS A 59 -11.13 -21.68 33.33
C HIS A 59 -11.42 -20.94 32.04
N VAL A 60 -10.53 -21.08 31.06
CA VAL A 60 -10.76 -20.56 29.69
C VAL A 60 -11.58 -21.61 28.92
N THR A 61 -12.89 -21.56 29.06
CA THR A 61 -13.84 -22.49 28.42
C THR A 61 -13.85 -22.42 26.88
N GLN A 62 -13.27 -21.38 26.29
CA GLN A 62 -13.25 -21.14 24.83
C GLN A 62 -11.84 -21.27 24.21
N ARG A 63 -10.99 -22.10 24.78
CA ARG A 63 -9.70 -22.39 24.17
C ARG A 63 -9.89 -23.27 22.94
N ILE A 64 -9.27 -22.88 21.82
CA ILE A 64 -9.32 -23.72 20.61
C ILE A 64 -8.64 -25.08 20.85
N PRO A 65 -9.05 -26.14 20.13
CA PRO A 65 -8.41 -27.45 20.23
C PRO A 65 -6.90 -27.36 19.93
N PRO A 66 -6.05 -28.10 20.64
CA PRO A 66 -4.60 -28.08 20.43
C PRO A 66 -4.19 -28.46 18.99
N GLU A 67 -4.97 -29.33 18.34
CA GLU A 67 -4.76 -29.72 16.94
C GLU A 67 -4.93 -28.53 15.98
N LEU A 68 -5.96 -27.70 16.22
CA LEU A 68 -6.21 -26.50 15.41
C LEU A 68 -5.12 -25.45 15.63
N GLU A 69 -4.64 -25.28 16.87
CA GLU A 69 -3.50 -24.41 17.16
C GLU A 69 -2.23 -24.88 16.43
N ARG A 70 -1.90 -26.19 16.52
CA ARG A 70 -0.78 -26.80 15.80
C ARG A 70 -0.90 -26.59 14.28
N ALA A 71 -2.09 -26.75 13.71
CA ALA A 71 -2.34 -26.51 12.30
C ALA A 71 -2.08 -25.04 11.90
N ILE A 72 -2.56 -24.07 12.69
CA ILE A 72 -2.32 -22.63 12.46
C ILE A 72 -0.80 -22.34 12.44
N LEU A 73 -0.06 -22.85 13.43
CA LEU A 73 1.38 -22.63 13.56
C LEU A 73 2.17 -23.30 12.43
N SER A 74 1.81 -24.52 12.07
CA SER A 74 2.41 -25.26 10.94
C SER A 74 2.22 -24.52 9.62
N ILE A 75 0.98 -24.08 9.34
CA ILE A 75 0.68 -23.27 8.14
C ILE A 75 1.49 -21.97 8.15
N ARG A 76 1.53 -21.25 9.28
CA ARG A 76 2.30 -20.00 9.41
C ARG A 76 3.77 -20.22 9.07
N ARG A 77 4.42 -21.22 9.67
CA ARG A 77 5.83 -21.55 9.43
C ARG A 77 6.08 -21.93 7.98
N ARG A 78 5.22 -22.74 7.37
CA ARG A 78 5.32 -23.14 5.97
C ARG A 78 5.20 -21.94 5.01
N LEU A 79 4.23 -21.05 5.24
CA LEU A 79 4.06 -19.85 4.43
C LEU A 79 5.24 -18.87 4.60
N GLN A 80 5.77 -18.76 5.81
CA GLN A 80 6.88 -17.86 6.13
C GLN A 80 8.22 -18.35 5.56
N ALA A 81 8.40 -19.65 5.42
CA ALA A 81 9.63 -20.22 4.87
C ALA A 81 9.82 -19.90 3.38
N HIS A 82 8.74 -19.62 2.63
CA HIS A 82 8.77 -19.33 1.18
C HIS A 82 9.59 -20.32 0.35
N ALA A 83 9.76 -21.57 0.88
CA ALA A 83 10.73 -22.54 0.37
C ALA A 83 10.27 -23.25 -0.92
N SER A 84 8.95 -23.40 -1.14
CA SER A 84 8.40 -24.07 -2.31
C SER A 84 7.91 -23.07 -3.37
N PRO A 85 7.81 -23.48 -4.65
CA PRO A 85 7.20 -22.64 -5.69
C PRO A 85 5.79 -22.15 -5.30
N ALA A 86 5.00 -22.99 -4.63
CA ALA A 86 3.63 -22.65 -4.22
C ALA A 86 3.57 -21.62 -3.07
N THR A 87 4.60 -21.56 -2.20
CA THR A 87 4.62 -20.63 -1.07
C THR A 87 5.52 -19.42 -1.27
N ARG A 88 6.28 -19.39 -2.35
CA ARG A 88 7.31 -18.38 -2.63
C ARG A 88 6.81 -16.95 -2.53
N TYR A 89 5.61 -16.69 -3.02
CA TYR A 89 4.97 -15.39 -3.00
C TYR A 89 3.72 -15.34 -2.12
N SER A 90 3.57 -16.28 -1.18
CA SER A 90 2.43 -16.31 -0.28
C SER A 90 2.46 -15.15 0.71
N LEU A 91 1.28 -14.64 1.03
CA LEU A 91 1.08 -13.85 2.22
C LEU A 91 1.18 -14.74 3.46
N VAL A 92 1.65 -14.18 4.57
CA VAL A 92 1.88 -14.92 5.83
C VAL A 92 0.92 -14.51 6.96
N GLY A 93 0.00 -13.59 6.69
CA GLY A 93 -0.94 -13.05 7.67
C GLY A 93 -2.14 -13.96 7.93
N THR A 94 -2.94 -13.56 8.91
CA THR A 94 -4.15 -14.27 9.38
C THR A 94 -5.05 -14.75 8.26
N ARG A 95 -5.28 -13.92 7.23
CA ARG A 95 -6.16 -14.29 6.11
C ARG A 95 -5.62 -15.39 5.23
N ALA A 96 -4.31 -15.39 4.97
CA ALA A 96 -3.66 -16.46 4.23
C ALA A 96 -3.76 -17.79 5.00
N ILE A 97 -3.59 -17.75 6.32
CA ILE A 97 -3.75 -18.92 7.19
C ILE A 97 -5.20 -19.43 7.14
N LEU A 98 -6.19 -18.55 7.23
CA LEU A 98 -7.60 -18.93 7.13
C LEU A 98 -7.94 -19.53 5.76
N ALA A 99 -7.40 -18.99 4.67
CA ALA A 99 -7.57 -19.54 3.34
C ALA A 99 -6.97 -20.95 3.23
N GLU A 100 -5.79 -21.19 3.81
CA GLU A 100 -5.15 -22.50 3.86
C GLU A 100 -5.91 -23.51 4.72
N LEU A 101 -6.42 -23.09 5.89
CA LEU A 101 -7.28 -23.94 6.73
C LEU A 101 -8.53 -24.38 5.98
N LYS A 102 -9.16 -23.42 5.27
CA LYS A 102 -10.33 -23.67 4.43
C LYS A 102 -10.02 -24.64 3.28
N ALA A 103 -8.90 -24.41 2.57
CA ALA A 103 -8.46 -25.26 1.45
C ALA A 103 -8.14 -26.70 1.90
N ARG A 104 -7.65 -26.88 3.13
CA ARG A 104 -7.39 -28.18 3.74
C ARG A 104 -8.61 -28.81 4.43
N ASN A 105 -9.77 -28.18 4.30
CA ASN A 105 -11.03 -28.61 4.91
C ASN A 105 -10.98 -28.80 6.43
N ILE A 106 -10.09 -28.04 7.14
CA ILE A 106 -9.96 -28.08 8.60
C ILE A 106 -11.15 -27.35 9.21
N ARG A 107 -11.85 -28.06 10.12
CA ARG A 107 -13.06 -27.58 10.80
C ARG A 107 -12.96 -27.80 12.32
N PRO A 108 -13.60 -26.94 13.14
CA PRO A 108 -14.26 -25.68 12.76
C PRO A 108 -13.28 -24.60 12.33
N LEU A 109 -13.67 -23.73 11.36
CA LEU A 109 -12.83 -22.62 10.93
C LEU A 109 -12.82 -21.53 12.02
N PRO A 110 -11.63 -21.15 12.56
CA PRO A 110 -11.55 -20.13 13.61
C PRO A 110 -11.82 -18.74 13.08
N SER A 111 -12.18 -17.80 13.96
CA SER A 111 -12.25 -16.39 13.62
C SER A 111 -10.85 -15.81 13.32
N ALA A 112 -10.79 -14.71 12.55
CA ALA A 112 -9.54 -14.00 12.30
C ALA A 112 -8.85 -13.58 13.61
N ARG A 113 -9.63 -13.12 14.59
CA ARG A 113 -9.10 -12.70 15.90
C ARG A 113 -8.53 -13.88 16.69
N THR A 114 -9.13 -15.06 16.57
CA THR A 114 -8.60 -16.29 17.19
C THR A 114 -7.22 -16.64 16.61
N VAL A 115 -7.08 -16.59 15.28
CA VAL A 115 -5.77 -16.81 14.63
C VAL A 115 -4.75 -15.77 15.08
N GLU A 116 -5.12 -14.47 15.14
CA GLU A 116 -4.24 -13.41 15.63
C GLU A 116 -3.75 -13.71 17.05
N ARG A 117 -4.65 -14.07 17.98
CA ARG A 117 -4.29 -14.42 19.37
C ARG A 117 -3.34 -15.62 19.46
N VAL A 118 -3.54 -16.62 18.60
CA VAL A 118 -2.61 -17.76 18.52
C VAL A 118 -1.22 -17.29 18.10
N LEU A 119 -1.13 -16.47 17.07
CA LEU A 119 0.14 -15.95 16.59
C LEU A 119 0.81 -15.02 17.64
N GLU A 120 0.04 -14.17 18.32
CA GLU A 120 0.51 -13.28 19.37
C GLU A 120 1.15 -14.05 20.53
N ARG A 121 0.42 -15.03 21.10
CA ARG A 121 0.94 -15.81 22.24
C ARG A 121 2.12 -16.71 21.92
N ASN A 122 2.32 -17.03 20.63
CA ASN A 122 3.48 -17.79 20.16
C ASN A 122 4.62 -16.90 19.60
N GLY A 123 4.57 -15.56 19.82
CA GLY A 123 5.63 -14.65 19.41
C GLY A 123 5.78 -14.48 17.89
N LEU A 124 4.76 -14.84 17.10
CA LEU A 124 4.79 -14.81 15.63
C LEU A 124 4.21 -13.52 15.03
N THR A 125 3.94 -12.53 15.87
CA THR A 125 3.50 -11.19 15.44
C THR A 125 4.42 -10.14 16.02
N LEU A 126 4.70 -9.10 15.24
CA LEU A 126 5.38 -7.91 15.74
C LEU A 126 4.38 -7.00 16.47
N PRO A 127 4.80 -6.30 17.54
CA PRO A 127 3.98 -5.28 18.18
C PRO A 127 3.50 -4.25 17.16
N LYS A 128 2.22 -3.95 17.17
CA LYS A 128 1.66 -2.90 16.31
C LYS A 128 2.04 -1.54 16.86
N VAL A 129 3.01 -0.88 16.25
CA VAL A 129 3.30 0.53 16.53
C VAL A 129 2.19 1.37 15.89
N ARG A 130 1.37 2.01 16.71
CA ARG A 130 0.34 2.94 16.24
C ARG A 130 1.01 4.28 15.92
N LEU A 131 1.31 4.52 14.66
CA LEU A 131 1.73 5.84 14.21
C LEU A 131 0.52 6.78 14.26
N VAL A 132 0.52 7.73 15.18
CA VAL A 132 -0.47 8.80 15.23
C VAL A 132 0.00 9.89 14.26
N PRO A 133 -0.80 10.28 13.25
CA PRO A 133 -0.43 11.38 12.38
C PRO A 133 -0.28 12.66 13.21
N LEU A 134 0.86 13.32 13.09
CA LEU A 134 1.15 14.59 13.81
C LEU A 134 0.27 15.75 13.32
N LEU A 135 -0.27 15.67 12.12
CA LEU A 135 -1.11 16.71 11.52
C LEU A 135 -2.42 16.12 10.99
N PRO A 136 -3.52 16.88 11.02
CA PRO A 136 -4.77 16.44 10.39
C PRO A 136 -4.53 16.20 8.90
N ARG A 137 -5.07 15.09 8.37
CA ARG A 137 -4.98 14.77 6.95
C ARG A 137 -5.70 15.85 6.15
N GLN A 138 -4.96 16.52 5.27
CA GLN A 138 -5.57 17.42 4.30
C GLN A 138 -6.51 16.62 3.37
N GLU A 139 -7.63 17.23 3.02
CA GLU A 139 -8.56 16.66 2.05
C GLU A 139 -7.88 16.49 0.69
N TYR A 140 -7.83 15.25 0.21
CA TYR A 140 -7.22 14.90 -1.06
C TYR A 140 -8.30 14.53 -2.08
N PRO A 141 -8.42 15.29 -3.19
CA PRO A 141 -9.47 15.09 -4.18
C PRO A 141 -9.14 14.00 -5.20
N GLY A 142 -8.58 12.88 -4.71
CA GLY A 142 -8.23 11.71 -5.51
C GLY A 142 -9.44 10.92 -5.99
N PRO A 143 -9.21 9.95 -6.90
CA PRO A 143 -10.25 9.05 -7.35
C PRO A 143 -10.88 8.27 -6.20
N GLN A 144 -12.21 8.16 -6.20
CA GLN A 144 -12.94 7.28 -5.29
C GLN A 144 -13.15 5.93 -5.97
N VAL A 145 -12.68 4.85 -5.34
CA VAL A 145 -12.68 3.51 -5.91
C VAL A 145 -13.66 2.61 -5.18
N ARG A 146 -14.69 2.14 -5.91
CA ARG A 146 -15.79 1.31 -5.36
C ARG A 146 -15.97 -0.01 -6.09
N ALA A 147 -15.33 -0.19 -7.24
CA ALA A 147 -15.42 -1.39 -8.05
C ALA A 147 -14.12 -1.64 -8.84
N SER A 148 -13.93 -2.87 -9.28
CA SER A 148 -12.83 -3.26 -10.16
C SER A 148 -12.82 -2.45 -11.46
N ASN A 149 -11.64 -2.17 -11.98
CA ASN A 149 -11.41 -1.37 -13.18
C ASN A 149 -11.95 0.08 -13.12
N GLN A 150 -12.23 0.61 -11.94
CA GLN A 150 -12.42 2.06 -11.80
C GLN A 150 -11.11 2.82 -11.81
N LEU A 151 -10.07 2.28 -11.16
CA LEU A 151 -8.75 2.88 -11.11
C LEU A 151 -7.66 1.82 -11.18
N HIS A 152 -6.74 1.96 -12.14
CA HIS A 152 -5.45 1.30 -12.09
C HIS A 152 -4.38 2.29 -11.64
N GLU A 153 -3.60 1.94 -10.64
CA GLU A 153 -2.39 2.67 -10.27
C GLU A 153 -1.21 2.05 -11.01
N VAL A 154 -0.43 2.89 -11.68
CA VAL A 154 0.71 2.46 -12.49
C VAL A 154 1.96 3.16 -11.99
N ASP A 155 3.02 2.37 -11.79
CA ASP A 155 4.31 2.86 -11.36
C ASP A 155 5.43 1.96 -11.90
N ARG A 156 6.68 2.41 -11.73
CA ARG A 156 7.87 1.69 -12.18
C ARG A 156 8.83 1.46 -11.01
N VAL A 157 9.21 0.18 -10.81
CA VAL A 157 10.20 -0.24 -9.82
C VAL A 157 11.53 -0.47 -10.46
N GLY A 158 12.58 0.02 -9.86
CA GLY A 158 13.95 -0.24 -10.30
C GLY A 158 14.79 1.00 -10.52
N PRO A 159 16.00 0.84 -11.03
CA PRO A 159 16.49 -0.36 -11.70
C PRO A 159 16.82 -1.53 -10.78
N VAL A 160 16.53 -2.74 -11.24
CA VAL A 160 16.96 -4.00 -10.64
C VAL A 160 18.29 -4.38 -11.27
N HIS A 161 19.30 -4.63 -10.44
CA HIS A 161 20.60 -5.09 -10.89
C HIS A 161 20.68 -6.62 -10.81
N LEU A 162 21.00 -7.28 -11.89
CA LEU A 162 21.34 -8.70 -11.88
C LEU A 162 22.76 -8.89 -11.37
N LYS A 163 22.92 -9.65 -10.29
CA LYS A 163 24.24 -9.96 -9.74
C LYS A 163 25.08 -10.71 -10.79
N GLY A 164 26.26 -10.17 -11.10
CA GLY A 164 27.24 -10.79 -11.98
C GLY A 164 27.05 -10.55 -13.48
N SER A 165 26.06 -9.78 -13.92
CA SER A 165 25.81 -9.56 -15.37
C SER A 165 25.90 -8.10 -15.83
N GLY A 166 26.01 -7.13 -14.92
CA GLY A 166 25.91 -5.71 -15.27
C GLY A 166 24.55 -5.27 -15.85
N HIS A 167 23.63 -6.22 -16.05
CA HIS A 167 22.32 -5.98 -16.64
C HIS A 167 21.41 -5.24 -15.65
N ARG A 168 20.70 -4.22 -16.15
CA ARG A 168 19.76 -3.41 -15.38
C ARG A 168 18.37 -3.54 -16.00
N SER A 169 17.41 -4.00 -15.23
CA SER A 169 16.01 -4.02 -15.65
C SER A 169 15.15 -3.21 -14.68
N SER A 170 14.09 -2.63 -15.16
CA SER A 170 13.01 -2.07 -14.34
C SER A 170 11.75 -2.93 -14.51
N ILE A 171 10.79 -2.73 -13.65
CA ILE A 171 9.50 -3.45 -13.70
C ILE A 171 8.38 -2.42 -13.73
N TRP A 172 7.57 -2.44 -14.78
CA TRP A 172 6.29 -1.76 -14.80
C TRP A 172 5.28 -2.55 -13.99
N VAL A 173 4.58 -1.86 -13.12
CA VAL A 173 3.56 -2.37 -12.22
C VAL A 173 2.25 -1.65 -12.49
N GLY A 174 1.20 -2.38 -12.81
CA GLY A 174 -0.16 -1.87 -12.89
C GLY A 174 -1.04 -2.64 -11.92
N LYS A 175 -1.71 -1.95 -11.03
CA LYS A 175 -2.51 -2.56 -9.98
C LYS A 175 -3.90 -1.94 -9.92
N ASP A 176 -4.92 -2.78 -9.95
CA ASP A 176 -6.28 -2.35 -9.65
C ASP A 176 -6.41 -1.95 -8.18
N ALA A 177 -6.82 -0.72 -7.93
CA ALA A 177 -6.91 -0.16 -6.59
C ALA A 177 -8.07 -0.72 -5.75
N PHE A 178 -9.04 -1.41 -6.38
CA PHE A 178 -10.16 -2.03 -5.69
C PHE A 178 -9.88 -3.48 -5.30
N ASP A 179 -9.60 -4.33 -6.27
CA ASP A 179 -9.48 -5.78 -6.08
C ASP A 179 -8.04 -6.26 -5.96
N GLY A 180 -7.06 -5.39 -6.23
CA GLY A 180 -5.65 -5.69 -6.11
C GLY A 180 -5.08 -6.53 -7.24
N ALA A 181 -5.83 -6.76 -8.33
CA ALA A 181 -5.32 -7.47 -9.49
C ALA A 181 -4.09 -6.76 -10.07
N LEU A 182 -3.10 -7.55 -10.47
CA LEU A 182 -1.77 -7.10 -10.78
C LEU A 182 -1.39 -7.45 -12.22
N GLY A 183 -0.85 -6.47 -12.94
CA GLY A 183 -0.13 -6.64 -14.20
C GLY A 183 1.32 -6.22 -14.05
N LEU A 184 2.26 -7.05 -14.50
CA LEU A 184 3.70 -6.82 -14.38
C LEU A 184 4.39 -7.01 -15.73
N ARG A 185 5.39 -6.16 -16.01
CA ARG A 185 6.25 -6.32 -17.20
C ARG A 185 7.65 -5.83 -16.91
N LEU A 186 8.66 -6.56 -17.40
CA LEU A 186 10.04 -6.06 -17.42
C LEU A 186 10.18 -4.91 -18.41
N ALA A 187 11.03 -3.97 -18.07
CA ALA A 187 11.41 -2.83 -18.88
C ALA A 187 12.94 -2.69 -18.84
N ASP A 188 13.59 -2.82 -19.97
CA ASP A 188 15.04 -2.74 -20.09
C ASP A 188 15.52 -1.32 -20.39
N SER A 189 14.63 -0.46 -20.86
CA SER A 189 14.89 0.94 -21.13
C SER A 189 13.92 1.90 -20.43
N ARG A 190 14.19 3.20 -20.51
CA ARG A 190 13.26 4.26 -20.08
C ARG A 190 12.45 4.81 -21.24
N HIS A 191 12.47 4.10 -22.38
CA HIS A 191 11.78 4.59 -23.54
C HIS A 191 10.27 4.60 -23.33
N ARG A 192 9.63 5.68 -23.78
CA ARG A 192 8.17 5.88 -23.62
C ARG A 192 7.32 4.79 -24.29
N ASP A 193 7.86 4.08 -25.27
CA ASP A 193 7.17 2.99 -25.96
C ASP A 193 7.01 1.74 -25.09
N GLU A 194 7.89 1.52 -24.13
CA GLU A 194 7.77 0.41 -23.20
C GLU A 194 6.56 0.55 -22.29
N VAL A 195 6.26 1.77 -21.78
CA VAL A 195 5.07 1.99 -20.97
C VAL A 195 3.79 1.84 -21.80
N LEU A 196 3.81 2.22 -23.08
CA LEU A 196 2.66 2.00 -23.97
C LEU A 196 2.40 0.51 -24.17
N GLY A 197 3.47 -0.27 -24.44
CA GLY A 197 3.41 -1.73 -24.54
C GLY A 197 2.89 -2.36 -23.24
N PHE A 198 3.40 -1.91 -22.10
CA PHE A 198 2.92 -2.35 -20.78
C PHE A 198 1.43 -2.10 -20.59
N LEU A 199 0.94 -0.88 -20.88
CA LEU A 199 -0.49 -0.55 -20.74
C LEU A 199 -1.35 -1.45 -21.66
N GLY A 200 -0.90 -1.71 -22.89
CA GLY A 200 -1.57 -2.62 -23.82
C GLY A 200 -1.73 -4.02 -23.24
N GLU A 201 -0.65 -4.63 -22.75
CA GLU A 201 -0.68 -5.96 -22.12
C GLU A 201 -1.52 -5.96 -20.84
N CYS A 202 -1.35 -4.96 -19.98
CA CYS A 202 -2.14 -4.83 -18.76
C CYS A 202 -3.64 -4.77 -19.06
N TRP A 203 -4.06 -4.06 -20.12
CA TRP A 203 -5.48 -3.96 -20.48
C TRP A 203 -6.02 -5.19 -21.25
N LYS A 204 -5.16 -6.01 -21.86
CA LYS A 204 -5.53 -7.34 -22.33
C LYS A 204 -5.87 -8.27 -21.16
N ASP A 205 -5.06 -8.24 -20.11
CA ASP A 205 -5.20 -9.13 -18.96
C ASP A 205 -6.31 -8.67 -18.01
N LEU A 206 -6.19 -7.43 -17.52
CA LEU A 206 -7.04 -6.88 -16.47
C LEU A 206 -8.27 -6.15 -17.01
N GLY A 207 -8.32 -5.83 -18.29
CA GLY A 207 -9.33 -4.95 -18.88
C GLY A 207 -8.99 -3.48 -18.69
N ARG A 208 -9.59 -2.63 -19.51
CA ARG A 208 -9.42 -1.16 -19.48
C ARG A 208 -10.10 -0.56 -18.26
N PRO A 209 -9.40 0.21 -17.44
CA PRO A 209 -10.02 0.91 -16.32
C PRO A 209 -10.81 2.16 -16.81
N THR A 210 -11.59 2.74 -15.91
CA THR A 210 -12.16 4.08 -16.14
C THR A 210 -11.08 5.16 -16.04
N GLN A 211 -10.18 5.00 -15.06
CA GLN A 211 -9.08 5.92 -14.81
C GLN A 211 -7.77 5.15 -14.61
N VAL A 212 -6.67 5.75 -15.03
CA VAL A 212 -5.32 5.26 -14.74
C VAL A 212 -4.53 6.35 -14.04
N GLN A 213 -3.95 6.02 -12.91
CA GLN A 213 -3.19 6.96 -12.08
C GLN A 213 -1.69 6.75 -12.26
N PHE A 214 -1.00 7.86 -12.42
CA PHE A 214 0.43 7.93 -12.65
C PHE A 214 1.08 8.92 -11.69
N ASP A 215 2.38 8.75 -11.51
CA ASP A 215 3.25 9.82 -11.06
C ASP A 215 3.44 10.88 -12.16
N ASN A 216 4.33 11.86 -11.92
CA ASN A 216 4.60 12.92 -12.88
C ASN A 216 5.89 12.69 -13.68
N ALA A 217 6.31 11.44 -13.90
CA ALA A 217 7.46 11.15 -14.73
C ALA A 217 7.28 11.75 -16.13
N ARG A 218 8.38 12.25 -16.70
CA ARG A 218 8.37 13.00 -17.97
C ARG A 218 7.80 12.17 -19.11
N GLU A 219 8.15 10.90 -19.16
CA GLU A 219 7.66 9.94 -20.14
C GLU A 219 6.16 9.72 -20.09
N LEU A 220 5.53 9.91 -18.91
CA LEU A 220 4.11 9.70 -18.69
C LEU A 220 3.27 10.94 -18.99
N CYS A 221 3.67 12.10 -18.49
CA CYS A 221 2.86 13.31 -18.64
C CYS A 221 3.31 14.25 -19.77
N GLY A 222 4.58 14.13 -20.26
CA GLY A 222 5.07 14.89 -21.41
C GLY A 222 5.43 16.34 -21.12
N TRP A 223 5.70 16.70 -19.85
CA TRP A 223 6.14 18.07 -19.52
C TRP A 223 7.62 18.27 -19.84
N GLY A 224 8.01 19.50 -20.12
CA GLY A 224 9.41 19.93 -20.27
C GLY A 224 9.76 20.53 -21.63
N ALA A 225 9.47 19.87 -22.76
CA ALA A 225 9.87 20.35 -24.08
C ALA A 225 8.93 21.41 -24.68
N SER A 226 7.64 21.32 -24.41
CA SER A 226 6.63 22.30 -24.89
C SER A 226 5.49 22.44 -23.91
N ALA A 227 5.08 23.67 -23.63
CA ALA A 227 3.85 23.93 -22.88
C ALA A 227 2.65 23.32 -23.62
N ARG A 228 1.66 22.80 -22.86
CA ARG A 228 0.40 22.25 -23.39
C ARG A 228 0.55 20.99 -24.25
N TYR A 229 1.68 20.30 -24.19
CA TYR A 229 1.89 19.06 -24.92
C TYR A 229 1.33 17.87 -24.14
N LEU A 230 0.61 16.97 -24.83
CA LEU A 230 0.14 15.69 -24.27
C LEU A 230 1.04 14.55 -24.77
N SER A 231 1.55 13.77 -23.82
CA SER A 231 2.39 12.60 -24.11
C SER A 231 1.64 11.55 -24.95
N ARG A 232 2.39 10.62 -25.56
CA ARG A 232 1.81 9.46 -26.25
C ARG A 232 0.97 8.59 -25.28
N VAL A 233 1.38 8.51 -24.02
CA VAL A 233 0.65 7.78 -22.97
C VAL A 233 -0.73 8.40 -22.73
N ILE A 234 -0.81 9.72 -22.54
CA ILE A 234 -2.09 10.43 -22.39
C ILE A 234 -2.98 10.22 -23.62
N ARG A 235 -2.42 10.34 -24.83
CA ARG A 235 -3.16 10.15 -26.09
C ARG A 235 -3.71 8.73 -26.22
N LEU A 236 -2.91 7.72 -25.86
CA LEU A 236 -3.35 6.32 -25.83
C LEU A 236 -4.53 6.15 -24.85
N CYS A 237 -4.40 6.68 -23.63
CA CYS A 237 -5.48 6.62 -22.64
C CYS A 237 -6.78 7.23 -23.19
N LEU A 238 -6.71 8.45 -23.71
CA LEU A 238 -7.88 9.16 -24.27
C LEU A 238 -8.52 8.39 -25.42
N ARG A 239 -7.72 7.84 -26.35
CA ARG A 239 -8.21 7.03 -27.46
C ARG A 239 -9.06 5.85 -27.00
N PHE A 240 -8.70 5.24 -25.88
CA PHE A 240 -9.42 4.09 -25.32
C PHE A 240 -10.47 4.47 -24.27
N GLY A 241 -10.79 5.76 -24.12
CA GLY A 241 -11.76 6.24 -23.15
C GLY A 241 -11.35 6.03 -21.71
N VAL A 242 -10.03 6.03 -21.44
CA VAL A 242 -9.43 5.97 -20.11
C VAL A 242 -8.96 7.35 -19.71
N GLU A 243 -9.34 7.83 -18.52
CA GLU A 243 -8.94 9.14 -18.01
C GLU A 243 -7.62 9.02 -17.24
N PRO A 244 -6.50 9.60 -17.74
CA PRO A 244 -5.27 9.63 -16.96
C PRO A 244 -5.37 10.61 -15.80
N VAL A 245 -4.93 10.20 -14.63
CA VAL A 245 -4.88 10.98 -13.38
C VAL A 245 -3.42 11.11 -12.95
N PHE A 246 -2.95 12.34 -12.75
CA PHE A 246 -1.60 12.62 -12.28
C PHE A 246 -1.62 13.09 -10.83
N ILE A 247 -0.96 12.36 -9.93
CA ILE A 247 -0.85 12.71 -8.51
C ILE A 247 -0.05 14.02 -8.32
N PRO A 248 -0.05 14.63 -7.13
CA PRO A 248 0.79 15.79 -6.84
C PRO A 248 2.27 15.47 -7.05
N LYS A 249 3.05 16.46 -7.50
CA LYS A 249 4.48 16.30 -7.72
C LYS A 249 5.21 16.07 -6.39
N GLY A 250 6.10 15.07 -6.36
CA GLY A 250 6.91 14.75 -5.19
C GLY A 250 6.15 14.10 -4.03
N GLU A 251 4.94 13.61 -4.27
CA GLU A 251 4.08 13.03 -3.23
C GLU A 251 3.63 11.59 -3.61
N PRO A 252 4.55 10.62 -3.65
CA PRO A 252 4.27 9.25 -4.08
C PRO A 252 3.22 8.54 -3.23
N GLN A 253 3.08 8.92 -1.95
CA GLN A 253 2.10 8.34 -1.02
C GLN A 253 0.64 8.38 -1.54
N PHE A 254 0.34 9.21 -2.54
CA PHE A 254 -0.98 9.22 -3.18
C PHE A 254 -1.18 8.12 -4.23
N ASN A 255 -0.13 7.35 -4.53
CA ASN A 255 -0.18 6.11 -5.32
C ASN A 255 -0.18 4.88 -4.38
N GLY A 256 -0.93 4.97 -3.30
CA GLY A 256 -0.78 4.13 -2.10
C GLY A 256 -1.04 2.64 -2.30
N SER A 257 -1.84 2.23 -3.27
CA SER A 257 -2.10 0.81 -3.51
C SER A 257 -0.88 0.13 -4.15
N VAL A 258 -0.25 0.77 -5.13
CA VAL A 258 0.96 0.26 -5.79
C VAL A 258 2.17 0.40 -4.87
N GLU A 259 2.28 1.47 -4.11
CA GLU A 259 3.33 1.69 -3.09
C GLU A 259 3.32 0.58 -2.02
N ASN A 260 2.14 0.22 -1.52
CA ASN A 260 2.00 -0.88 -0.56
C ASN A 260 2.44 -2.22 -1.18
N PHE A 261 2.16 -2.44 -2.47
CA PHE A 261 2.68 -3.60 -3.20
C PHE A 261 4.21 -3.55 -3.30
N HIS A 262 4.81 -2.40 -3.58
CA HIS A 262 6.27 -2.23 -3.63
C HIS A 262 6.92 -2.59 -2.29
N GLY A 263 6.39 -2.12 -1.17
CA GLY A 263 6.88 -2.45 0.17
C GLY A 263 6.85 -3.96 0.47
N TRP A 264 5.88 -4.70 -0.07
CA TRP A 264 5.82 -6.15 0.04
C TRP A 264 6.71 -6.87 -0.98
N PHE A 265 6.76 -6.38 -2.22
CA PHE A 265 7.42 -7.00 -3.35
C PHE A 265 8.95 -6.86 -3.33
N GLN A 266 9.45 -5.63 -3.14
CA GLN A 266 10.86 -5.29 -3.28
C GLN A 266 11.79 -6.14 -2.39
N PRO A 267 11.53 -6.35 -1.09
CA PRO A 267 12.40 -7.17 -0.25
C PRO A 267 12.48 -8.62 -0.75
N ARG A 268 11.39 -9.15 -1.29
CA ARG A 268 11.33 -10.53 -1.80
C ARG A 268 12.00 -10.71 -3.15
N TRP A 269 11.90 -9.68 -3.99
CA TRP A 269 12.48 -9.69 -5.33
C TRP A 269 13.98 -9.42 -5.31
N PHE A 270 14.44 -8.38 -4.62
CA PHE A 270 15.83 -7.96 -4.58
C PHE A 270 16.76 -8.91 -3.81
N GLN A 271 16.24 -9.73 -2.92
CA GLN A 271 17.02 -10.80 -2.26
C GLN A 271 17.32 -11.97 -3.18
N ARG A 272 16.66 -12.06 -4.34
CA ARG A 272 16.84 -13.18 -5.27
C ARG A 272 18.07 -12.97 -6.15
N ARG A 273 18.74 -14.08 -6.37
CA ARG A 273 19.86 -14.14 -7.34
C ARG A 273 19.35 -14.76 -8.63
N PHE A 274 19.22 -13.97 -9.66
CA PHE A 274 18.92 -14.45 -11.01
C PHE A 274 20.25 -14.77 -11.72
N ARG A 275 20.34 -15.97 -12.30
CA ARG A 275 21.56 -16.42 -12.98
C ARG A 275 21.56 -16.00 -14.45
N ARG A 276 20.39 -15.97 -15.07
CA ARG A 276 20.24 -15.65 -16.50
C ARG A 276 19.17 -14.57 -16.68
N PRO A 277 19.33 -13.65 -17.63
CA PRO A 277 18.30 -12.64 -17.94
C PRO A 277 16.94 -13.27 -18.28
N GLY A 278 16.90 -14.41 -18.98
CA GLY A 278 15.69 -15.14 -19.33
C GLY A 278 14.90 -15.72 -18.14
N ASP A 279 15.48 -15.79 -16.95
CA ASP A 279 14.77 -16.24 -15.74
C ASP A 279 13.85 -15.14 -15.18
N LEU A 280 14.13 -13.87 -15.46
CA LEU A 280 13.36 -12.73 -14.96
C LEU A 280 11.91 -12.73 -15.45
N PRO A 281 11.61 -12.85 -16.76
CA PRO A 281 10.23 -12.85 -17.25
C PRO A 281 9.42 -13.99 -16.65
N ARG A 282 9.99 -15.19 -16.57
CA ARG A 282 9.33 -16.38 -16.01
C ARG A 282 8.97 -16.19 -14.53
N GLU A 283 9.90 -15.64 -13.78
CA GLU A 283 9.68 -15.41 -12.35
C GLU A 283 8.70 -14.26 -12.10
N LEU A 284 8.71 -13.23 -12.94
CA LEU A 284 7.76 -12.14 -12.89
C LEU A 284 6.33 -12.63 -13.19
N ALA A 285 6.17 -13.51 -14.17
CA ALA A 285 4.89 -14.14 -14.47
C ALA A 285 4.37 -14.98 -13.29
N ARG A 286 5.24 -15.78 -12.65
CA ARG A 286 4.90 -16.55 -11.44
C ARG A 286 4.46 -15.65 -10.28
N LEU A 287 5.15 -14.53 -10.09
CA LEU A 287 4.77 -13.55 -9.08
C LEU A 287 3.39 -12.95 -9.37
N GLN A 288 3.14 -12.52 -10.60
CA GLN A 288 1.86 -11.97 -11.03
C GLN A 288 0.74 -12.98 -10.83
N GLU A 289 0.96 -14.22 -11.24
CA GLU A 289 0.01 -15.32 -11.04
C GLU A 289 -0.28 -15.55 -9.56
N ALA A 290 0.76 -15.66 -8.71
CA ALA A 290 0.60 -15.88 -7.28
C ALA A 290 -0.22 -14.76 -6.62
N VAL A 291 0.06 -13.48 -6.94
CA VAL A 291 -0.73 -12.37 -6.41
C VAL A 291 -2.18 -12.46 -6.87
N ASN A 292 -2.42 -12.73 -8.14
CA ASN A 292 -3.78 -12.75 -8.67
C ASN A 292 -4.61 -13.97 -8.25
N THR A 293 -3.95 -15.12 -7.97
CA THR A 293 -4.66 -16.39 -7.69
C THR A 293 -4.58 -16.87 -6.24
N GLN A 294 -3.64 -16.35 -5.42
CA GLN A 294 -3.44 -16.81 -4.05
C GLN A 294 -3.67 -15.72 -3.00
N HIS A 295 -3.52 -14.43 -3.35
CA HIS A 295 -3.71 -13.37 -2.38
C HIS A 295 -5.20 -13.06 -2.20
N VAL A 296 -5.74 -13.46 -1.06
CA VAL A 296 -7.13 -13.13 -0.68
C VAL A 296 -7.24 -11.65 -0.30
N HIS A 297 -8.23 -10.97 -0.84
CA HIS A 297 -8.42 -9.55 -0.60
C HIS A 297 -9.62 -9.27 0.33
N PRO A 298 -9.47 -8.40 1.35
CA PRO A 298 -10.54 -8.14 2.33
C PRO A 298 -11.85 -7.65 1.72
N ARG A 299 -11.73 -6.71 0.77
CA ARG A 299 -12.89 -6.11 0.09
C ARG A 299 -13.65 -7.09 -0.79
N LEU A 300 -13.07 -8.26 -1.08
CA LEU A 300 -13.65 -9.29 -1.94
C LEU A 300 -14.29 -10.45 -1.15
N GLY A 301 -14.54 -10.26 0.16
CA GLY A 301 -15.12 -11.32 0.98
C GLY A 301 -14.22 -12.56 1.09
N GLY A 302 -12.89 -12.39 0.99
CA GLY A 302 -11.94 -13.51 1.07
C GLY A 302 -11.69 -14.22 -0.27
N LEU A 303 -12.19 -13.66 -1.37
CA LEU A 303 -11.81 -14.12 -2.72
C LEU A 303 -10.46 -13.55 -3.14
N THR A 304 -9.79 -14.25 -4.05
CA THR A 304 -8.64 -13.70 -4.77
C THR A 304 -9.10 -12.79 -5.91
N PRO A 305 -8.22 -11.90 -6.43
CA PRO A 305 -8.55 -11.08 -7.60
C PRO A 305 -9.06 -11.91 -8.79
N ALA A 306 -8.40 -13.03 -9.10
CA ALA A 306 -8.80 -13.90 -10.20
C ALA A 306 -10.20 -14.51 -9.99
N GLN A 307 -10.50 -14.99 -8.78
CA GLN A 307 -11.84 -15.53 -8.46
C GLN A 307 -12.92 -14.46 -8.56
N HIS A 308 -12.65 -13.26 -8.08
CA HIS A 308 -13.58 -12.14 -8.17
C HIS A 308 -13.85 -11.75 -9.62
N ARG A 309 -12.79 -11.60 -10.43
CA ARG A 309 -12.85 -11.13 -11.81
C ARG A 309 -13.53 -12.11 -12.78
N ARG A 310 -13.56 -13.42 -12.48
CA ARG A 310 -14.33 -14.40 -13.25
C ARG A 310 -15.83 -14.07 -13.30
N LYS A 311 -16.35 -13.35 -12.33
CA LYS A 311 -17.76 -12.94 -12.23
C LYS A 311 -18.06 -11.60 -12.92
N LEU A 312 -17.04 -10.93 -13.47
CA LEU A 312 -17.17 -9.59 -14.04
C LEU A 312 -17.08 -9.59 -15.55
N ARG A 313 -17.86 -8.72 -16.19
CA ARG A 313 -17.71 -8.40 -17.60
C ARG A 313 -16.62 -7.33 -17.75
N LEU A 314 -15.40 -7.73 -18.08
CA LEU A 314 -14.25 -6.85 -18.22
C LEU A 314 -14.16 -6.30 -19.64
N ARG A 315 -13.83 -5.01 -19.79
CA ARG A 315 -13.57 -4.36 -21.09
C ARG A 315 -12.13 -4.63 -21.53
N LYS A 316 -11.82 -5.86 -21.90
CA LYS A 316 -10.47 -6.25 -22.33
C LYS A 316 -10.16 -5.73 -23.74
N LEU A 317 -8.87 -5.51 -24.02
CA LEU A 317 -8.37 -5.37 -25.38
C LEU A 317 -8.30 -6.76 -26.04
N PRO A 318 -8.49 -6.86 -27.36
CA PRO A 318 -8.28 -8.12 -28.08
C PRO A 318 -6.86 -8.65 -27.89
N ALA A 319 -6.67 -9.97 -27.89
CA ALA A 319 -5.33 -10.58 -27.80
C ALA A 319 -4.41 -10.11 -28.96
N SER A 320 -4.98 -9.92 -30.15
CA SER A 320 -4.30 -9.42 -31.34
C SER A 320 -3.95 -7.93 -31.28
N PHE A 321 -4.41 -7.18 -30.26
CA PHE A 321 -4.17 -5.76 -30.17
C PHE A 321 -2.65 -5.48 -30.10
N GLN A 322 -2.19 -4.59 -30.97
CA GLN A 322 -0.85 -4.02 -30.93
C GLN A 322 -0.92 -2.52 -30.65
N VAL A 323 -0.01 -2.06 -29.82
CA VAL A 323 0.08 -0.64 -29.51
C VAL A 323 0.52 0.11 -30.77
N PRO A 324 -0.21 1.18 -31.17
CA PRO A 324 0.16 1.97 -32.32
C PRO A 324 1.57 2.58 -32.16
N THR A 325 2.43 2.38 -33.13
CA THR A 325 3.77 2.98 -33.21
C THR A 325 3.69 4.47 -33.49
N ASP A 326 2.67 4.87 -34.25
CA ASP A 326 2.48 6.25 -34.63
C ASP A 326 1.87 7.10 -33.51
N ARG A 327 2.14 8.40 -33.63
CA ARG A 327 1.54 9.38 -32.72
C ARG A 327 0.04 9.48 -32.95
N GLN A 328 -0.73 9.10 -31.96
CA GLN A 328 -2.19 9.19 -32.03
C GLN A 328 -2.69 10.62 -31.96
N PRO A 329 -3.78 10.97 -32.67
CA PRO A 329 -4.45 12.27 -32.51
C PRO A 329 -4.95 12.44 -31.08
N ILE A 330 -5.22 13.66 -30.65
CA ILE A 330 -5.80 13.95 -29.36
C ILE A 330 -7.30 13.64 -29.44
N ALA A 331 -7.72 12.55 -28.82
CA ALA A 331 -9.13 12.21 -28.71
C ALA A 331 -9.83 13.08 -27.64
N ALA A 332 -11.15 13.23 -27.80
CA ALA A 332 -11.99 13.88 -26.79
C ALA A 332 -11.99 13.06 -25.49
N GLY A 333 -11.83 13.74 -24.36
CA GLY A 333 -11.78 13.09 -23.04
C GLY A 333 -11.27 14.02 -21.97
N ARG A 334 -10.96 13.47 -20.80
CA ARG A 334 -10.51 14.24 -19.64
C ARG A 334 -9.14 13.78 -19.18
N VAL A 335 -8.25 14.75 -18.94
CA VAL A 335 -6.94 14.54 -18.28
C VAL A 335 -6.99 15.23 -16.93
N ILE A 336 -6.68 14.51 -15.87
CA ILE A 336 -6.86 14.96 -14.50
C ILE A 336 -5.49 15.16 -13.85
N PHE A 337 -5.29 16.33 -13.26
CA PHE A 337 -4.11 16.64 -12.47
C PHE A 337 -4.53 17.01 -11.06
N ILE A 338 -3.95 16.40 -10.05
CA ILE A 338 -4.13 16.82 -8.68
C ILE A 338 -2.90 17.65 -8.30
N ARG A 339 -3.12 18.89 -7.87
CA ARG A 339 -2.03 19.84 -7.60
C ARG A 339 -2.25 20.55 -6.28
N ARG A 340 -1.17 20.72 -5.55
CA ARG A 340 -1.15 21.58 -4.37
C ARG A 340 -0.98 23.03 -4.80
N VAL A 341 -1.79 23.91 -4.23
CA VAL A 341 -1.71 25.36 -4.52
C VAL A 341 -0.45 25.94 -3.88
N SER A 342 0.33 26.66 -4.67
CA SER A 342 1.56 27.32 -4.21
C SER A 342 1.28 28.46 -3.22
N THR A 343 2.31 28.97 -2.58
CA THR A 343 2.24 30.16 -1.71
C THR A 343 1.76 31.40 -2.46
N ALA A 344 2.08 31.52 -3.76
CA ALA A 344 1.61 32.59 -4.64
C ALA A 344 0.14 32.44 -5.05
N GLY A 345 -0.55 31.35 -4.67
CA GLY A 345 -1.93 31.07 -5.05
C GLY A 345 -2.08 30.57 -6.49
N THR A 346 -1.09 29.85 -6.99
CA THR A 346 -1.06 29.27 -8.34
C THR A 346 -1.01 27.75 -8.31
N VAL A 347 -1.43 27.11 -9.40
CA VAL A 347 -1.24 25.69 -9.71
C VAL A 347 -0.61 25.54 -11.08
N SER A 348 0.24 24.54 -11.27
CA SER A 348 0.96 24.32 -12.53
C SER A 348 0.65 22.96 -13.13
N ILE A 349 0.28 22.95 -14.41
CA ILE A 349 0.09 21.75 -15.24
C ILE A 349 0.71 21.97 -16.62
N LEU A 350 1.29 20.93 -17.21
CA LEU A 350 1.83 20.93 -18.57
C LEU A 350 2.65 22.21 -18.88
N SER A 351 3.56 22.54 -17.98
CA SER A 351 4.46 23.73 -18.06
C SER A 351 3.75 25.09 -18.09
N GLN A 352 2.51 25.17 -17.61
CA GLN A 352 1.76 26.41 -17.45
C GLN A 352 1.27 26.60 -16.03
N SER A 353 1.23 27.87 -15.57
CA SER A 353 0.74 28.24 -14.26
C SER A 353 -0.60 28.99 -14.34
N PHE A 354 -1.52 28.66 -13.43
CA PHE A 354 -2.87 29.22 -13.37
C PHE A 354 -3.13 29.79 -11.98
N ARG A 355 -3.57 31.05 -11.93
CA ARG A 355 -3.89 31.73 -10.68
C ARG A 355 -5.27 31.30 -10.16
N VAL A 356 -5.30 30.67 -8.99
CA VAL A 356 -6.52 30.22 -8.30
C VAL A 356 -6.85 31.09 -7.08
N GLY A 357 -5.86 31.80 -6.53
CA GLY A 357 -6.00 32.71 -5.39
C GLY A 357 -5.23 32.26 -4.15
N LYS A 358 -4.61 33.21 -3.44
CA LYS A 358 -3.78 32.98 -2.24
C LYS A 358 -4.55 32.31 -1.09
N ARG A 359 -5.86 32.54 -0.96
CA ARG A 359 -6.74 31.90 0.04
C ARG A 359 -6.79 30.38 -0.03
N HIS A 360 -6.36 29.80 -1.15
CA HIS A 360 -6.32 28.35 -1.36
C HIS A 360 -4.93 27.74 -1.19
N ARG A 361 -3.93 28.52 -0.75
CA ARG A 361 -2.55 28.05 -0.58
C ARG A 361 -2.50 26.76 0.24
N GLY A 362 -1.66 25.83 -0.18
CA GLY A 362 -1.44 24.56 0.49
C GLY A 362 -2.54 23.51 0.26
N LEU A 363 -3.72 23.90 -0.21
CA LEU A 363 -4.82 22.96 -0.50
C LEU A 363 -4.56 22.20 -1.79
N TYR A 364 -5.11 20.98 -1.89
CA TYR A 364 -5.14 20.21 -3.12
C TYR A 364 -6.36 20.56 -3.96
N LEU A 365 -6.13 20.77 -5.24
CA LEU A 365 -7.20 21.00 -6.23
C LEU A 365 -7.16 19.90 -7.30
N ARG A 366 -8.34 19.49 -7.75
CA ARG A 366 -8.51 18.64 -8.93
C ARG A 366 -8.65 19.54 -10.17
N LEU A 367 -7.68 19.45 -11.07
CA LEU A 367 -7.62 20.18 -12.32
C LEU A 367 -7.98 19.23 -13.46
N VAL A 368 -8.97 19.57 -14.25
CA VAL A 368 -9.46 18.73 -15.35
C VAL A 368 -9.28 19.48 -16.66
N VAL A 369 -8.44 18.95 -17.54
CA VAL A 369 -8.33 19.37 -18.94
C VAL A 369 -9.33 18.54 -19.75
N ASP A 370 -10.36 19.20 -20.25
CA ASP A 370 -11.32 18.62 -21.19
C ASP A 370 -10.82 18.89 -22.60
N THR A 371 -10.34 17.85 -23.28
CA THR A 371 -9.71 17.97 -24.60
C THR A 371 -10.73 18.22 -25.70
N GLY A 372 -11.96 17.73 -25.57
CA GLY A 372 -13.02 17.96 -26.53
C GLY A 372 -13.56 19.39 -26.48
N ARG A 373 -13.62 19.99 -25.27
CA ARG A 373 -14.11 21.38 -25.09
C ARG A 373 -12.99 22.41 -25.05
N GLY A 374 -11.73 22.02 -25.11
CA GLY A 374 -10.59 22.94 -25.04
C GLY A 374 -10.59 23.78 -23.76
N ARG A 375 -10.86 23.15 -22.60
CA ARG A 375 -11.09 23.85 -21.34
C ARG A 375 -10.38 23.21 -20.17
N LEU A 376 -9.75 24.02 -19.33
CA LEU A 376 -9.25 23.65 -18.01
C LEU A 376 -10.24 24.08 -16.94
N THR A 377 -10.60 23.18 -16.04
CA THR A 377 -11.46 23.47 -14.88
C THR A 377 -10.77 23.07 -13.60
N ALA A 378 -10.70 23.98 -12.63
CA ALA A 378 -10.27 23.67 -11.27
C ALA A 378 -11.48 23.37 -10.39
N TYR A 379 -11.39 22.28 -9.62
CA TYR A 379 -12.40 21.86 -8.66
C TYR A 379 -11.85 21.86 -7.25
N ARG A 380 -12.69 22.27 -6.28
CA ARG A 380 -12.47 22.10 -4.86
C ARG A 380 -13.71 21.44 -4.26
N ASN A 381 -13.54 20.34 -3.52
CA ASN A 381 -14.64 19.59 -2.88
C ASN A 381 -15.80 19.29 -3.87
N GLY A 382 -15.47 18.86 -5.07
CA GLY A 382 -16.45 18.56 -6.11
C GLY A 382 -17.07 19.79 -6.79
N ARG A 383 -16.88 21.01 -6.25
CA ARG A 383 -17.44 22.25 -6.82
C ARG A 383 -16.44 22.93 -7.74
N VAL A 384 -16.95 23.54 -8.81
CA VAL A 384 -16.13 24.33 -9.73
C VAL A 384 -15.61 25.57 -9.02
N LEU A 385 -14.28 25.72 -9.01
CA LEU A 385 -13.62 26.90 -8.46
C LEU A 385 -13.35 27.95 -9.55
N LYS A 386 -12.78 27.50 -10.69
CA LYS A 386 -12.41 28.38 -11.80
C LYS A 386 -12.31 27.62 -13.12
N ARG A 387 -12.48 28.31 -14.23
CA ARG A 387 -12.36 27.78 -15.60
C ARG A 387 -11.48 28.68 -16.43
N TRP A 388 -10.72 28.07 -17.37
CA TRP A 388 -9.89 28.78 -18.36
C TRP A 388 -10.02 28.09 -19.71
N PRO A 389 -9.99 28.86 -20.82
CA PRO A 389 -9.75 28.31 -22.15
C PRO A 389 -8.39 27.54 -22.14
N TYR A 390 -8.34 26.41 -22.76
CA TYR A 390 -7.11 25.61 -22.78
C TYR A 390 -6.88 24.98 -24.16
N LYS A 391 -6.16 25.69 -25.01
CA LYS A 391 -5.81 25.20 -26.35
C LYS A 391 -4.59 24.29 -26.27
N LEU A 392 -4.77 23.03 -26.64
CA LEU A 392 -3.69 22.05 -26.72
C LEU A 392 -2.86 22.27 -28.00
N LEU A 393 -1.57 21.96 -27.90
CA LEU A 393 -0.68 22.01 -29.04
C LEU A 393 -0.57 20.61 -29.68
N ASN A 394 -0.75 20.55 -31.00
CA ASN A 394 -0.62 19.32 -31.78
C ASN A 394 0.80 19.11 -32.32
N LYS A 395 1.67 20.11 -32.21
CA LYS A 395 3.06 20.04 -32.71
C LYS A 395 3.89 19.12 -31.82
N GLU A 396 4.83 18.42 -32.45
CA GLU A 396 5.85 17.67 -31.70
C GLU A 396 6.79 18.59 -30.96
N PRO A 397 7.24 18.23 -29.75
CA PRO A 397 8.42 18.85 -29.21
C PRO A 397 9.60 18.56 -30.15
N PRO A 398 10.59 19.46 -30.28
CA PRO A 398 11.80 19.16 -31.02
C PRO A 398 12.40 17.83 -30.52
N SER A 399 12.88 17.00 -31.46
CA SER A 399 13.51 15.72 -31.14
C SER A 399 14.69 16.01 -30.22
N GLU A 400 14.64 15.51 -28.99
CA GLU A 400 15.83 15.50 -28.13
C GLU A 400 16.80 14.53 -28.74
N HIS A 401 17.92 15.03 -29.25
CA HIS A 401 19.08 14.20 -29.54
C HIS A 401 19.44 13.40 -28.28
N PRO A 402 19.76 12.11 -28.37
CA PRO A 402 20.33 11.39 -27.25
C PRO A 402 21.50 12.20 -26.72
N ALA A 403 21.52 12.48 -25.44
CA ALA A 403 22.63 13.15 -24.79
C ALA A 403 23.88 12.40 -25.16
N ALA A 404 24.84 13.11 -25.81
CA ALA A 404 26.13 12.58 -26.14
C ALA A 404 26.74 11.92 -24.91
N ASP A 405 27.16 10.69 -25.08
CA ASP A 405 27.87 9.90 -24.08
C ASP A 405 29.11 10.68 -23.65
N GLY A 406 29.03 11.30 -22.48
CA GLY A 406 30.12 12.08 -21.90
C GLY A 406 31.24 11.16 -21.43
N SER A 407 31.96 10.54 -22.34
CA SER A 407 33.25 9.95 -22.05
C SER A 407 34.27 11.06 -21.69
N ARG A 408 34.26 11.51 -20.45
CA ARG A 408 35.37 12.28 -19.89
C ARG A 408 36.59 11.36 -19.82
N ARG A 409 37.44 11.50 -20.79
CA ARG A 409 38.82 11.03 -20.69
C ARG A 409 39.47 11.75 -19.51
N HIS A 410 39.80 11.00 -18.48
CA HIS A 410 40.79 11.45 -17.50
C HIS A 410 42.16 11.49 -18.20
N SER A 411 42.60 12.67 -18.57
CA SER A 411 44.00 12.91 -18.85
C SER A 411 44.75 13.05 -17.53
N ALA A 412 45.69 12.17 -17.31
CA ALA A 412 46.70 12.25 -16.29
C ALA A 412 47.51 13.56 -16.40
N ARG A 413 47.67 14.24 -15.28
CA ARG A 413 48.93 14.90 -14.85
C ARG A 413 48.93 14.92 -13.30
#